data_69602ab036b3a25b2fbba3789766f393
#
_entry.id   69602ab036b3a25b2fbba3789766f393
#
_cell.length_a   1.000
_cell.length_b   1.000
_cell.length_c   1.000
_cell.angle_alpha   90.00
_cell.angle_beta   90.00
_cell.angle_gamma   90.00
#
_symmetry.space_group_name_H-M   'P 1'
#
loop_
_entity.id
_entity.type
_entity.pdbx_description
1 polymer ?
#
loop_
_entity_poly.entity_id
_entity_poly.type
_entity_poly.pdbx_seq_one_letter_code
_entity_poly.pdbx_strand_id
1 'polypeptide(L)'
;MTAPHLLAADALTILGFVGLGVIVLIGLILLIMISQYLQLWLQAFLSGARVSLLDLIMMRLRKVPPAVIVLNRITAKKAGLDVPTNLLEAHFMAGGRIDRVIRAMIAADKAKIELGWDRATGIDLAGRDILDAVKTSVDPKVIDCPSVQSGKSTIDAVAKDGIQLKAKARVTVRTAISRLVGGATEETIIARVGEGIISTIGSASSHKEVLENPDRISKTVLAKGLDSGTAFEILSIDIADVDVGENIGAQLQAAQAEADTKRFQAQAEQRRALAVAQEAEYQAEAEKNRALVVLAEADVPKAIAQALRDGRIGVMDMYRMQNVQADTDMRKSIGNAGA
;
A
#
# COMPACT_ATOMS: atom_id res chain seq x y z
N MET A 1 58.69 -0.63 80.42
CA MET A 1 57.41 -1.13 79.81
C MET A 1 56.43 -0.02 79.69
N THR A 2 56.53 0.96 78.80
CA THR A 2 55.56 2.09 78.67
C THR A 2 55.47 2.65 77.27
N ALA A 3 55.57 1.86 76.21
CA ALA A 3 55.54 2.33 74.81
C ALA A 3 54.25 2.04 73.98
N PRO A 4 53.31 1.13 74.30
CA PRO A 4 52.19 0.87 73.43
C PRO A 4 50.99 1.86 73.58
N HIS A 5 50.87 2.51 74.73
CA HIS A 5 49.68 3.40 74.98
C HIS A 5 49.80 4.78 74.30
N LEU A 6 51.02 5.26 74.06
CA LEU A 6 51.23 6.54 73.35
C LEU A 6 50.94 6.38 71.87
N LEU A 7 51.31 5.32 71.21
CA LEU A 7 51.06 5.03 69.81
C LEU A 7 49.58 4.81 69.50
N ALA A 8 48.79 4.24 70.42
CA ALA A 8 47.34 4.05 70.29
C ALA A 8 46.57 5.38 70.46
N ALA A 9 47.01 6.31 71.31
CA ALA A 9 46.41 7.62 71.43
C ALA A 9 46.64 8.51 70.22
N ASP A 10 47.82 8.44 69.59
CA ASP A 10 48.14 9.17 68.37
C ASP A 10 47.36 8.59 67.17
N ALA A 11 47.13 7.31 67.09
CA ALA A 11 46.34 6.67 66.06
C ALA A 11 44.82 7.09 66.14
N LEU A 12 44.26 7.18 67.35
CA LEU A 12 42.90 7.63 67.58
C LEU A 12 42.70 9.12 67.22
N THR A 13 43.68 9.96 67.52
CA THR A 13 43.64 11.39 67.16
C THR A 13 43.81 11.58 65.65
N ILE A 14 44.64 10.84 64.96
CA ILE A 14 44.78 10.84 63.51
C ILE A 14 43.47 10.37 62.84
N LEU A 15 42.88 9.30 63.36
CA LEU A 15 41.59 8.79 62.86
C LEU A 15 40.47 9.83 63.02
N GLY A 16 40.47 10.59 64.16
CA GLY A 16 39.56 11.69 64.41
C GLY A 16 39.73 12.84 63.43
N PHE A 17 40.97 13.25 63.13
CA PHE A 17 41.24 14.30 62.15
C PHE A 17 40.91 13.88 60.72
N VAL A 18 41.14 12.64 60.32
CA VAL A 18 40.74 12.07 59.06
C VAL A 18 39.20 12.04 58.93
N GLY A 19 38.51 11.58 60.00
CA GLY A 19 37.03 11.59 60.01
C GLY A 19 36.47 13.00 59.89
N LEU A 20 37.02 13.98 60.60
CA LEU A 20 36.62 15.37 60.50
C LEU A 20 36.88 15.94 59.08
N GLY A 21 38.04 15.63 58.49
CA GLY A 21 38.37 16.04 57.12
C GLY A 21 37.38 15.49 56.10
N VAL A 22 36.98 14.24 56.25
CA VAL A 22 35.96 13.61 55.36
C VAL A 22 34.58 14.28 55.54
N ILE A 23 34.17 14.60 56.75
CA ILE A 23 32.91 15.33 57.02
C ILE A 23 32.92 16.71 56.42
N VAL A 24 34.03 17.47 56.56
CA VAL A 24 34.19 18.78 55.93
C VAL A 24 34.19 18.71 54.42
N LEU A 25 34.85 17.71 53.85
CA LEU A 25 34.84 17.46 52.42
C LEU A 25 33.45 17.17 51.88
N ILE A 26 32.69 16.30 52.55
CA ILE A 26 31.30 16.00 52.21
C ILE A 26 30.44 17.26 52.33
N GLY A 27 30.59 18.01 53.41
CA GLY A 27 29.88 19.28 53.61
C GLY A 27 30.17 20.32 52.49
N LEU A 28 31.43 20.43 52.08
CA LEU A 28 31.84 21.30 50.97
C LEU A 28 31.21 20.84 49.61
N ILE A 29 31.22 19.55 49.32
CA ILE A 29 30.61 19.01 48.14
C ILE A 29 29.09 19.29 48.13
N LEU A 30 28.42 19.06 49.23
CA LEU A 30 27.00 19.37 49.38
C LEU A 30 26.72 20.88 49.22
N LEU A 31 27.56 21.74 49.74
CA LEU A 31 27.39 23.18 49.61
C LEU A 31 27.57 23.66 48.16
N ILE A 32 28.52 23.09 47.43
CA ILE A 32 28.70 23.36 46.00
C ILE A 32 27.49 22.87 45.22
N MET A 33 27.00 21.67 45.48
CA MET A 33 25.78 21.12 44.86
C MET A 33 24.55 21.99 45.10
N ILE A 34 24.33 22.42 46.36
CA ILE A 34 23.20 23.28 46.71
C ILE A 34 23.31 24.63 46.01
N SER A 35 24.49 25.21 45.94
CA SER A 35 24.70 26.51 45.32
C SER A 35 24.37 26.51 43.83
N GLN A 36 24.63 25.42 43.12
CA GLN A 36 24.30 25.29 41.70
C GLN A 36 22.78 25.26 41.44
N TYR A 37 21.99 24.74 42.37
CA TYR A 37 20.53 24.64 42.22
C TYR A 37 19.77 25.77 42.92
N LEU A 38 20.46 26.63 43.70
CA LEU A 38 19.82 27.71 44.43
C LEU A 38 19.13 28.71 43.48
N GLN A 39 19.78 29.02 42.34
CA GLN A 39 19.19 29.91 41.32
C GLN A 39 17.91 29.32 40.71
N LEU A 40 17.90 28.03 40.36
CA LEU A 40 16.74 27.33 39.82
C LEU A 40 15.61 27.24 40.84
N TRP A 41 15.97 26.96 42.11
CA TRP A 41 15.01 26.89 43.20
C TRP A 41 14.37 28.25 43.45
N LEU A 42 15.19 29.34 43.45
CA LEU A 42 14.70 30.71 43.66
C LEU A 42 13.74 31.11 42.50
N GLN A 43 14.06 30.76 41.27
CA GLN A 43 13.18 31.01 40.09
C GLN A 43 11.85 30.24 40.26
N ALA A 44 11.89 28.99 40.68
CA ALA A 44 10.70 28.17 40.94
C ALA A 44 9.86 28.77 42.05
N PHE A 45 10.50 29.16 43.14
CA PHE A 45 9.81 29.74 44.32
C PHE A 45 9.09 31.04 43.96
N LEU A 46 9.81 32.00 43.31
CA LEU A 46 9.24 33.26 42.86
C LEU A 46 8.14 33.13 41.84
N SER A 47 8.13 32.03 41.06
CA SER A 47 7.10 31.71 40.06
C SER A 47 5.93 30.92 40.61
N GLY A 48 5.90 30.64 41.92
CA GLY A 48 4.87 29.86 42.57
C GLY A 48 4.90 28.37 42.26
N ALA A 49 5.91 27.90 41.53
CA ALA A 49 6.12 26.49 41.19
C ALA A 49 6.90 25.82 42.35
N ARG A 50 6.20 25.49 43.45
CA ARG A 50 6.79 24.95 44.66
C ARG A 50 7.56 23.65 44.38
N VAL A 51 8.90 23.73 44.34
CA VAL A 51 9.83 22.59 44.19
C VAL A 51 10.73 22.57 45.42
N SER A 52 10.92 21.41 46.05
CA SER A 52 11.84 21.25 47.16
C SER A 52 13.28 21.21 46.66
N LEU A 53 14.22 21.82 47.40
CA LEU A 53 15.66 21.67 47.13
C LEU A 53 16.09 20.18 47.13
N LEU A 54 15.48 19.40 48.01
CA LEU A 54 15.79 17.98 48.11
C LEU A 54 15.37 17.23 46.84
N ASP A 55 14.22 17.59 46.21
CA ASP A 55 13.76 17.02 44.97
C ASP A 55 14.76 17.30 43.84
N LEU A 56 15.34 18.49 43.76
CA LEU A 56 16.35 18.87 42.77
C LEU A 56 17.59 17.96 42.82
N ILE A 57 18.06 17.68 44.05
CA ILE A 57 19.20 16.80 44.27
C ILE A 57 18.83 15.35 43.90
N MET A 58 17.65 14.89 44.30
CA MET A 58 17.16 13.53 43.96
C MET A 58 16.94 13.32 42.48
N MET A 59 16.46 14.33 41.73
CA MET A 59 16.37 14.29 40.27
C MET A 59 17.75 14.04 39.63
N ARG A 60 18.80 14.71 40.15
CA ARG A 60 20.16 14.52 39.67
C ARG A 60 20.67 13.10 39.84
N LEU A 61 20.36 12.49 41.01
CA LEU A 61 20.70 11.09 41.30
C LEU A 61 19.96 10.11 40.39
N ARG A 62 18.74 10.45 39.97
CA ARG A 62 17.95 9.67 39.01
C ARG A 62 18.34 9.95 37.55
N LYS A 63 19.39 10.74 37.29
CA LYS A 63 19.84 11.18 35.96
C LYS A 63 18.79 12.02 35.19
N VAL A 64 17.86 12.64 35.90
CA VAL A 64 16.89 13.57 35.32
C VAL A 64 17.47 14.98 35.41
N PRO A 65 17.55 15.76 34.30
CA PRO A 65 18.06 17.13 34.34
C PRO A 65 17.08 18.08 35.06
N PRO A 66 17.41 18.60 36.24
CA PRO A 66 16.48 19.40 37.03
C PRO A 66 16.02 20.68 36.33
N ALA A 67 16.90 21.27 35.52
CA ALA A 67 16.58 22.47 34.75
C ALA A 67 15.40 22.27 33.79
N VAL A 68 15.35 21.13 33.07
CA VAL A 68 14.27 20.83 32.13
C VAL A 68 12.94 20.71 32.88
N ILE A 69 12.93 19.97 34.00
CA ILE A 69 11.71 19.76 34.78
C ILE A 69 11.21 21.07 35.37
N VAL A 70 12.09 21.82 36.04
CA VAL A 70 11.72 23.04 36.76
C VAL A 70 11.27 24.15 35.80
N LEU A 71 11.99 24.39 34.71
CA LEU A 71 11.61 25.42 33.73
C LEU A 71 10.25 25.10 33.07
N ASN A 72 10.00 23.85 32.72
CA ASN A 72 8.71 23.44 32.19
C ASN A 72 7.59 23.55 33.23
N ARG A 73 7.84 23.22 34.52
CA ARG A 73 6.88 23.43 35.61
C ARG A 73 6.57 24.91 35.82
N ILE A 74 7.60 25.77 35.78
CA ILE A 74 7.43 27.24 35.87
C ILE A 74 6.56 27.73 34.70
N THR A 75 6.83 27.23 33.49
CA THR A 75 6.07 27.61 32.29
C THR A 75 4.61 27.18 32.40
N ALA A 76 4.36 25.95 32.85
CA ALA A 76 3.00 25.45 33.10
C ALA A 76 2.27 26.29 34.15
N LYS A 77 2.92 26.58 35.29
CA LYS A 77 2.33 27.36 36.39
C LYS A 77 2.01 28.80 36.00
N LYS A 78 2.88 29.45 35.22
CA LYS A 78 2.62 30.79 34.65
C LYS A 78 1.45 30.81 33.71
N ALA A 79 1.18 29.70 32.99
CA ALA A 79 0.03 29.55 32.13
C ALA A 79 -1.26 29.15 32.86
N GLY A 80 -1.22 28.93 34.19
CA GLY A 80 -2.37 28.54 34.99
C GLY A 80 -2.52 27.02 35.18
N LEU A 81 -1.66 26.21 34.57
CA LEU A 81 -1.69 24.75 34.66
C LEU A 81 -0.88 24.28 35.88
N ASP A 82 -1.48 23.44 36.70
CA ASP A 82 -0.79 22.87 37.85
C ASP A 82 -0.43 21.39 37.62
N VAL A 83 0.75 21.19 37.03
CA VAL A 83 1.31 19.84 36.77
C VAL A 83 2.36 19.54 37.82
N PRO A 84 2.18 18.51 38.67
CA PRO A 84 3.12 18.16 39.73
C PRO A 84 4.44 17.62 39.14
N THR A 85 5.53 17.84 39.90
CA THR A 85 6.91 17.54 39.46
C THR A 85 7.11 16.05 39.19
N ASN A 86 6.51 15.18 39.99
CA ASN A 86 6.61 13.73 39.86
C ASN A 86 6.07 13.22 38.50
N LEU A 87 5.01 13.83 37.98
CA LEU A 87 4.45 13.47 36.67
C LEU A 87 5.39 13.89 35.53
N LEU A 88 6.02 15.07 35.65
CA LEU A 88 7.02 15.53 34.68
C LEU A 88 8.24 14.60 34.67
N GLU A 89 8.75 14.22 35.85
CA GLU A 89 9.85 13.26 36.00
C GLU A 89 9.50 11.90 35.38
N ALA A 90 8.34 11.35 35.69
CA ALA A 90 7.89 10.08 35.17
C ALA A 90 7.82 10.07 33.64
N HIS A 91 7.28 11.15 33.06
CA HIS A 91 7.19 11.30 31.59
C HIS A 91 8.58 11.43 30.96
N PHE A 92 9.49 12.18 31.58
CA PHE A 92 10.88 12.28 31.11
C PHE A 92 11.60 10.94 31.13
N MET A 93 11.46 10.19 32.23
CA MET A 93 12.06 8.85 32.39
C MET A 93 11.49 7.82 31.40
N ALA A 94 10.23 8.01 30.97
CA ALA A 94 9.61 7.21 29.93
C ALA A 94 10.08 7.58 28.51
N GLY A 95 10.97 8.59 28.38
CA GLY A 95 11.52 9.05 27.08
C GLY A 95 10.66 10.10 26.37
N GLY A 96 9.68 10.68 27.08
CA GLY A 96 8.81 11.72 26.53
C GLY A 96 9.45 13.11 26.45
N ARG A 97 8.86 13.97 25.63
CA ARG A 97 9.32 15.34 25.35
C ARG A 97 8.49 16.36 26.12
N ILE A 98 8.88 16.63 27.36
CA ILE A 98 8.12 17.48 28.30
C ILE A 98 7.82 18.87 27.74
N ASP A 99 8.78 19.52 27.08
CA ASP A 99 8.61 20.85 26.52
C ASP A 99 7.47 20.91 25.50
N ARG A 100 7.34 19.90 24.65
CA ARG A 100 6.25 19.80 23.67
C ARG A 100 4.91 19.54 24.32
N VAL A 101 4.87 18.63 25.30
CA VAL A 101 3.66 18.32 26.03
C VAL A 101 3.13 19.55 26.79
N ILE A 102 4.00 20.26 27.52
CA ILE A 102 3.60 21.46 28.26
C ILE A 102 3.12 22.57 27.32
N ARG A 103 3.83 22.82 26.22
CA ARG A 103 3.39 23.82 25.22
C ARG A 103 2.06 23.43 24.57
N ALA A 104 1.86 22.15 24.27
CA ALA A 104 0.60 21.65 23.72
C ALA A 104 -0.56 21.80 24.72
N MET A 105 -0.34 21.47 26.00
CA MET A 105 -1.35 21.67 27.04
C MET A 105 -1.70 23.15 27.23
N ILE A 106 -0.71 24.05 27.20
CA ILE A 106 -0.95 25.51 27.27
C ILE A 106 -1.76 25.98 26.06
N ALA A 107 -1.42 25.50 24.87
CA ALA A 107 -2.16 25.84 23.66
C ALA A 107 -3.59 25.31 23.69
N ALA A 108 -3.80 24.07 24.19
CA ALA A 108 -5.11 23.46 24.35
C ALA A 108 -5.98 24.21 25.38
N ASP A 109 -5.41 24.60 26.52
CA ASP A 109 -6.12 25.38 27.55
C ASP A 109 -6.57 26.75 27.01
N LYS A 110 -5.68 27.47 26.30
CA LYS A 110 -6.03 28.74 25.64
C LYS A 110 -7.11 28.59 24.57
N ALA A 111 -7.12 27.47 23.85
CA ALA A 111 -8.13 27.14 22.85
C ALA A 111 -9.41 26.53 23.46
N LYS A 112 -9.48 26.36 24.79
CA LYS A 112 -10.56 25.71 25.52
C LYS A 112 -10.83 24.28 25.05
N ILE A 113 -9.77 23.54 24.70
CA ILE A 113 -9.80 22.15 24.32
C ILE A 113 -9.47 21.32 25.58
N GLU A 114 -10.30 20.36 25.92
CA GLU A 114 -10.05 19.44 27.03
C GLU A 114 -8.90 18.47 26.69
N LEU A 115 -7.72 18.75 27.22
CA LEU A 115 -6.54 17.92 27.10
C LEU A 115 -5.96 17.62 28.47
N GLY A 116 -6.32 16.46 29.04
CA GLY A 116 -5.76 15.99 30.30
C GLY A 116 -4.31 15.52 30.15
N TRP A 117 -3.56 15.56 31.29
CA TRP A 117 -2.15 15.15 31.32
C TRP A 117 -1.92 13.73 30.77
N ASP A 118 -2.73 12.76 31.21
CA ASP A 118 -2.57 11.35 30.80
C ASP A 118 -2.72 11.15 29.28
N ARG A 119 -3.68 11.87 28.69
CA ARG A 119 -3.87 11.84 27.23
C ARG A 119 -2.73 12.53 26.50
N ALA A 120 -2.27 13.67 27.01
CA ALA A 120 -1.17 14.42 26.42
C ALA A 120 0.13 13.61 26.40
N THR A 121 0.46 12.99 27.54
CA THR A 121 1.65 12.12 27.65
C THR A 121 1.52 10.85 26.83
N GLY A 122 0.33 10.24 26.78
CA GLY A 122 0.07 9.07 25.94
C GLY A 122 0.27 9.33 24.44
N ILE A 123 -0.14 10.50 23.95
CA ILE A 123 0.05 10.92 22.54
C ILE A 123 1.54 11.10 22.25
N ASP A 124 2.30 11.77 23.12
CA ASP A 124 3.74 12.01 22.94
C ASP A 124 4.55 10.69 22.98
N LEU A 125 4.24 9.79 23.92
CA LEU A 125 4.86 8.47 24.03
C LEU A 125 4.50 7.54 22.86
N ALA A 126 3.33 7.74 22.24
CA ALA A 126 2.97 7.06 20.99
C ALA A 126 3.74 7.59 19.77
N GLY A 127 4.66 8.56 19.96
CA GLY A 127 5.51 9.13 18.90
C GLY A 127 4.83 10.19 18.03
N ARG A 128 3.61 10.63 18.38
CA ARG A 128 2.88 11.67 17.64
C ARG A 128 3.24 13.07 18.14
N ASP A 129 3.18 14.05 17.23
CA ASP A 129 3.40 15.44 17.61
C ASP A 129 2.11 16.06 18.18
N ILE A 130 2.05 16.11 19.51
CA ILE A 130 0.89 16.64 20.23
C ILE A 130 0.71 18.14 19.99
N LEU A 131 1.79 18.90 19.80
CA LEU A 131 1.70 20.34 19.59
C LEU A 131 1.11 20.65 18.21
N ASP A 132 1.53 19.91 17.18
CA ASP A 132 0.98 20.01 15.84
C ASP A 132 -0.50 19.56 15.81
N ALA A 133 -0.82 18.51 16.55
CA ALA A 133 -2.20 18.02 16.67
C ALA A 133 -3.14 19.07 17.31
N VAL A 134 -2.71 19.74 18.34
CA VAL A 134 -3.50 20.82 18.98
C VAL A 134 -3.64 22.02 18.02
N LYS A 135 -2.59 22.40 17.31
CA LYS A 135 -2.66 23.47 16.29
C LYS A 135 -3.65 23.11 15.19
N THR A 136 -3.52 21.93 14.62
CA THR A 136 -4.42 21.45 13.53
C THR A 136 -5.85 21.25 14.01
N SER A 137 -6.08 21.07 15.30
CA SER A 137 -7.43 21.02 15.87
C SER A 137 -8.09 22.41 15.90
N VAL A 138 -7.31 23.49 16.06
CA VAL A 138 -7.77 24.89 16.09
C VAL A 138 -7.77 25.49 14.70
N ASP A 139 -6.73 25.23 13.93
CA ASP A 139 -6.51 25.74 12.56
C ASP A 139 -6.50 24.55 11.60
N PRO A 140 -7.61 24.29 10.89
CA PRO A 140 -7.74 23.17 9.99
C PRO A 140 -6.67 23.18 8.90
N LYS A 141 -6.17 21.99 8.58
CA LYS A 141 -5.16 21.78 7.53
C LYS A 141 -5.82 21.35 6.23
N VAL A 142 -5.34 21.86 5.11
CA VAL A 142 -5.73 21.40 3.77
C VAL A 142 -4.74 20.33 3.29
N ILE A 143 -5.27 19.22 2.83
CA ILE A 143 -4.51 18.08 2.30
C ILE A 143 -4.90 17.90 0.84
N ASP A 144 -3.92 17.81 -0.05
CA ASP A 144 -4.15 17.53 -1.46
C ASP A 144 -4.36 16.01 -1.69
N CYS A 145 -5.34 15.67 -2.50
CA CYS A 145 -5.65 14.31 -2.91
C CYS A 145 -5.64 14.21 -4.45
N PRO A 146 -4.69 13.47 -5.05
CA PRO A 146 -3.64 12.67 -4.41
C PRO A 146 -2.53 13.52 -3.79
N SER A 147 -1.77 12.93 -2.84
CA SER A 147 -0.63 13.62 -2.26
C SER A 147 0.51 13.76 -3.27
N VAL A 148 1.25 14.87 -3.21
CA VAL A 148 2.41 15.13 -4.08
C VAL A 148 3.48 14.03 -3.95
N GLN A 149 3.56 13.38 -2.79
CA GLN A 149 4.52 12.31 -2.51
C GLN A 149 4.18 10.99 -3.23
N SER A 150 2.93 10.80 -3.65
CA SER A 150 2.49 9.57 -4.34
C SER A 150 2.96 9.46 -5.79
N GLY A 151 3.62 10.50 -6.34
CA GLY A 151 4.09 10.55 -7.74
C GLY A 151 2.96 10.69 -8.77
N LYS A 152 1.70 10.64 -8.35
CA LYS A 152 0.53 10.90 -9.20
C LYS A 152 0.02 12.31 -8.95
N SER A 153 -0.26 13.03 -10.02
CA SER A 153 -0.80 14.39 -9.95
C SER A 153 -2.33 14.44 -9.93
N THR A 154 -2.99 13.36 -10.34
CA THR A 154 -4.45 13.26 -10.48
C THR A 154 -4.97 11.91 -10.01
N ILE A 155 -6.24 11.88 -9.63
CA ILE A 155 -7.02 10.67 -9.42
C ILE A 155 -7.70 10.33 -10.74
N ASP A 156 -7.34 9.19 -11.32
CA ASP A 156 -7.89 8.76 -12.59
C ASP A 156 -9.05 7.78 -12.35
N ALA A 157 -10.21 8.08 -12.89
CA ALA A 157 -11.40 7.24 -12.79
C ALA A 157 -12.14 7.20 -14.13
N VAL A 158 -12.81 6.08 -14.44
CA VAL A 158 -13.56 5.89 -15.68
C VAL A 158 -15.05 5.87 -15.35
N ALA A 159 -15.83 6.73 -15.99
CA ALA A 159 -17.27 6.73 -15.89
C ALA A 159 -17.90 5.58 -16.70
N LYS A 160 -19.19 5.30 -16.51
CA LYS A 160 -19.88 4.19 -17.21
C LYS A 160 -19.90 4.32 -18.72
N ASP A 161 -19.78 5.52 -19.26
CA ASP A 161 -19.67 5.79 -20.69
C ASP A 161 -18.27 5.46 -21.28
N GLY A 162 -17.34 5.00 -20.45
CA GLY A 162 -16.00 4.59 -20.87
C GLY A 162 -15.00 5.73 -20.97
N ILE A 163 -15.36 6.96 -20.59
CA ILE A 163 -14.46 8.12 -20.62
C ILE A 163 -13.75 8.26 -19.29
N GLN A 164 -12.43 8.40 -19.36
CA GLN A 164 -11.58 8.66 -18.21
C GLN A 164 -11.71 10.12 -17.76
N LEU A 165 -11.87 10.32 -16.46
CA LEU A 165 -11.80 11.63 -15.82
C LEU A 165 -10.59 11.68 -14.89
N LYS A 166 -9.89 12.79 -14.88
CA LYS A 166 -8.73 13.09 -14.03
C LYS A 166 -9.14 14.16 -13.04
N ALA A 167 -9.29 13.79 -11.78
CA ALA A 167 -9.74 14.68 -10.74
C ALA A 167 -8.63 15.04 -9.76
N LYS A 168 -8.66 16.27 -9.22
CA LYS A 168 -7.88 16.70 -8.06
C LYS A 168 -8.84 17.18 -6.99
N ALA A 169 -8.59 16.75 -5.77
CA ALA A 169 -9.39 17.19 -4.64
C ALA A 169 -8.53 17.79 -3.54
N ARG A 170 -9.08 18.73 -2.78
CA ARG A 170 -8.53 19.28 -1.55
C ARG A 170 -9.43 18.90 -0.40
N VAL A 171 -8.84 18.32 0.63
CA VAL A 171 -9.57 17.84 1.81
C VAL A 171 -9.17 18.72 2.98
N THR A 172 -10.11 19.47 3.52
CA THR A 172 -9.90 20.24 4.76
C THR A 172 -10.18 19.35 5.93
N VAL A 173 -9.18 19.14 6.78
CA VAL A 173 -9.26 18.27 7.96
C VAL A 173 -8.86 19.01 9.21
N ARG A 174 -9.43 18.60 10.34
CA ARG A 174 -8.97 18.97 11.67
C ARG A 174 -8.61 17.73 12.48
N THR A 175 -7.67 17.88 13.41
CA THR A 175 -7.28 16.77 14.30
C THR A 175 -8.32 16.54 15.37
N ALA A 176 -8.82 15.33 15.49
CA ALA A 176 -9.66 14.87 16.61
C ALA A 176 -8.77 14.33 17.72
N ILE A 177 -8.44 15.17 18.71
CA ILE A 177 -7.51 14.84 19.80
C ILE A 177 -7.93 13.58 20.57
N SER A 178 -9.25 13.36 20.70
CA SER A 178 -9.80 12.16 21.34
C SER A 178 -9.46 10.85 20.61
N ARG A 179 -9.29 10.90 19.30
CA ARG A 179 -9.00 9.76 18.42
C ARG A 179 -7.53 9.70 17.97
N LEU A 180 -6.68 10.58 18.48
CA LEU A 180 -5.30 10.69 18.03
C LEU A 180 -4.48 9.43 18.39
N VAL A 181 -4.74 8.83 19.56
CA VAL A 181 -4.14 7.55 19.96
C VAL A 181 -4.94 6.42 19.31
N GLY A 182 -4.29 5.60 18.49
CA GLY A 182 -4.91 4.49 17.77
C GLY A 182 -5.63 4.87 16.46
N GLY A 183 -5.80 6.16 16.15
CA GLY A 183 -6.38 6.59 14.89
C GLY A 183 -5.40 6.49 13.72
N ALA A 184 -5.92 6.21 12.51
CA ALA A 184 -5.13 6.15 11.30
C ALA A 184 -4.56 7.53 10.89
N THR A 185 -3.51 7.51 10.06
CA THR A 185 -2.79 8.70 9.62
C THR A 185 -3.49 9.45 8.48
N GLU A 186 -2.93 10.60 8.11
CA GLU A 186 -3.33 11.43 6.97
C GLU A 186 -3.38 10.63 5.65
N GLU A 187 -2.42 9.74 5.43
CA GLU A 187 -2.35 8.88 4.25
C GLU A 187 -3.59 7.99 4.09
N THR A 188 -4.16 7.52 5.20
CA THR A 188 -5.38 6.73 5.18
C THR A 188 -6.58 7.54 4.71
N ILE A 189 -6.65 8.82 5.09
CA ILE A 189 -7.71 9.72 4.62
C ILE A 189 -7.57 9.96 3.13
N ILE A 190 -6.36 10.27 2.66
CA ILE A 190 -6.08 10.47 1.23
C ILE A 190 -6.50 9.24 0.42
N ALA A 191 -6.13 8.03 0.89
CA ALA A 191 -6.51 6.79 0.22
C ALA A 191 -8.03 6.58 0.18
N ARG A 192 -8.73 6.77 1.31
CA ARG A 192 -10.19 6.59 1.39
C ARG A 192 -10.96 7.61 0.57
N VAL A 193 -10.53 8.88 0.62
CA VAL A 193 -11.15 9.95 -0.19
C VAL A 193 -10.90 9.67 -1.67
N GLY A 194 -9.69 9.27 -2.06
CA GLY A 194 -9.38 8.87 -3.42
C GLY A 194 -10.26 7.73 -3.91
N GLU A 195 -10.42 6.68 -3.10
CA GLU A 195 -11.34 5.56 -3.38
C GLU A 195 -12.80 6.03 -3.49
N GLY A 196 -13.22 6.91 -2.58
CA GLY A 196 -14.55 7.51 -2.61
C GLY A 196 -14.85 8.28 -3.89
N ILE A 197 -13.87 9.05 -4.37
CA ILE A 197 -13.96 9.82 -5.63
C ILE A 197 -14.03 8.85 -6.83
N ILE A 198 -13.12 7.86 -6.91
CA ILE A 198 -13.11 6.84 -7.98
C ILE A 198 -14.45 6.10 -8.02
N SER A 199 -14.94 5.65 -6.87
CA SER A 199 -16.22 4.95 -6.76
C SER A 199 -17.40 5.82 -7.22
N THR A 200 -17.39 7.11 -6.87
CA THR A 200 -18.46 8.04 -7.23
C THR A 200 -18.45 8.34 -8.74
N ILE A 201 -17.29 8.61 -9.33
CA ILE A 201 -17.13 8.81 -10.77
C ILE A 201 -17.52 7.54 -11.53
N GLY A 202 -17.04 6.36 -11.09
CA GLY A 202 -17.37 5.07 -11.72
C GLY A 202 -18.85 4.70 -11.66
N SER A 203 -19.61 5.26 -10.71
CA SER A 203 -21.05 5.08 -10.61
C SER A 203 -21.87 6.05 -11.47
N ALA A 204 -21.25 7.16 -11.91
CA ALA A 204 -21.91 8.17 -12.76
C ALA A 204 -22.25 7.60 -14.13
N SER A 205 -23.42 7.99 -14.67
CA SER A 205 -23.89 7.47 -15.96
C SER A 205 -23.07 8.03 -17.14
N SER A 206 -22.57 9.26 -17.02
CA SER A 206 -21.76 9.93 -18.03
C SER A 206 -20.74 10.86 -17.38
N HIS A 207 -19.60 11.05 -18.07
CA HIS A 207 -18.61 12.05 -17.71
C HIS A 207 -19.19 13.47 -17.64
N LYS A 208 -20.20 13.80 -18.47
CA LYS A 208 -20.86 15.12 -18.49
C LYS A 208 -21.56 15.42 -17.16
N GLU A 209 -22.24 14.44 -16.57
CA GLU A 209 -22.91 14.58 -15.27
C GLU A 209 -21.93 14.96 -14.16
N VAL A 210 -20.70 14.43 -14.22
CA VAL A 210 -19.63 14.73 -13.26
C VAL A 210 -19.08 16.14 -13.46
N LEU A 211 -18.89 16.56 -14.72
CA LEU A 211 -18.37 17.89 -15.06
C LEU A 211 -19.38 19.00 -14.75
N GLU A 212 -20.68 18.74 -14.94
CA GLU A 212 -21.74 19.70 -14.63
C GLU A 212 -21.90 19.94 -13.12
N ASN A 213 -21.69 18.89 -12.31
CA ASN A 213 -21.92 18.95 -10.87
C ASN A 213 -20.82 18.24 -10.07
N PRO A 214 -19.58 18.76 -10.02
CA PRO A 214 -18.48 18.16 -9.25
C PRO A 214 -18.77 18.13 -7.73
N ASP A 215 -19.57 19.07 -7.22
CA ASP A 215 -19.98 19.11 -5.81
C ASP A 215 -20.78 17.88 -5.36
N ARG A 216 -21.40 17.18 -6.29
CA ARG A 216 -22.10 15.93 -5.98
C ARG A 216 -21.12 14.86 -5.52
N ILE A 217 -19.90 14.83 -6.08
CA ILE A 217 -18.82 13.92 -5.65
C ILE A 217 -18.47 14.25 -4.21
N SER A 218 -18.18 15.51 -3.91
CA SER A 218 -17.84 15.99 -2.56
C SER A 218 -18.89 15.59 -1.52
N LYS A 219 -20.15 15.85 -1.80
CA LYS A 219 -21.28 15.50 -0.90
C LYS A 219 -21.41 13.99 -0.71
N THR A 220 -21.30 13.20 -1.77
CA THR A 220 -21.42 11.73 -1.70
C THR A 220 -20.26 11.12 -0.92
N VAL A 221 -19.04 11.61 -1.13
CA VAL A 221 -17.83 11.13 -0.44
C VAL A 221 -17.90 11.52 1.04
N LEU A 222 -18.31 12.74 1.36
CA LEU A 222 -18.48 13.21 2.74
C LEU A 222 -19.55 12.40 3.49
N ALA A 223 -20.68 12.11 2.85
CA ALA A 223 -21.76 11.32 3.43
C ALA A 223 -21.36 9.87 3.78
N LYS A 224 -20.30 9.34 3.19
CA LYS A 224 -19.77 8.00 3.51
C LYS A 224 -19.04 7.93 4.86
N GLY A 225 -18.77 9.05 5.55
CA GLY A 225 -18.12 9.08 6.85
C GLY A 225 -16.72 8.45 6.85
N LEU A 226 -15.89 8.84 5.87
CA LEU A 226 -14.58 8.24 5.62
C LEU A 226 -13.53 8.55 6.70
N ASP A 227 -13.84 9.46 7.63
CA ASP A 227 -13.03 9.84 8.78
C ASP A 227 -13.14 8.85 9.95
N SER A 228 -14.06 7.89 9.88
CA SER A 228 -14.25 6.88 10.92
C SER A 228 -12.95 6.09 11.17
N GLY A 229 -12.52 6.00 12.44
CA GLY A 229 -11.29 5.31 12.83
C GLY A 229 -9.99 6.03 12.45
N THR A 230 -10.05 7.31 12.04
CA THR A 230 -8.89 8.15 11.79
C THR A 230 -8.66 9.15 12.91
N ALA A 231 -7.42 9.67 12.99
CA ALA A 231 -7.06 10.74 13.91
C ALA A 231 -7.60 12.12 13.51
N PHE A 232 -8.26 12.20 12.36
CA PHE A 232 -8.75 13.45 11.78
C PHE A 232 -10.25 13.39 11.55
N GLU A 233 -10.85 14.56 11.45
CA GLU A 233 -12.23 14.78 11.06
C GLU A 233 -12.23 15.59 9.76
N ILE A 234 -12.99 15.14 8.77
CA ILE A 234 -13.10 15.82 7.48
C ILE A 234 -14.17 16.93 7.59
N LEU A 235 -13.76 18.17 7.35
CA LEU A 235 -14.65 19.33 7.36
C LEU A 235 -15.26 19.59 5.98
N SER A 236 -14.43 19.58 4.94
CA SER A 236 -14.86 19.72 3.55
C SER A 236 -14.01 18.89 2.61
N ILE A 237 -14.59 18.56 1.47
CA ILE A 237 -13.90 17.96 0.33
C ILE A 237 -14.24 18.84 -0.86
N ASP A 238 -13.24 19.49 -1.42
CA ASP A 238 -13.42 20.44 -2.53
C ASP A 238 -12.75 19.84 -3.76
N ILE A 239 -13.50 19.65 -4.84
CA ILE A 239 -12.94 19.22 -6.12
C ILE A 239 -12.30 20.42 -6.77
N ALA A 240 -10.97 20.41 -6.86
CA ALA A 240 -10.20 21.56 -7.35
C ALA A 240 -10.15 21.61 -8.88
N ASP A 241 -10.14 20.45 -9.52
CA ASP A 241 -10.03 20.34 -10.97
C ASP A 241 -10.57 18.98 -11.44
N VAL A 242 -11.23 18.97 -12.61
CA VAL A 242 -11.70 17.76 -13.28
C VAL A 242 -11.44 17.88 -14.77
N ASP A 243 -10.46 17.15 -15.26
CA ASP A 243 -10.11 17.09 -16.67
C ASP A 243 -10.65 15.81 -17.33
N VAL A 244 -10.95 15.91 -18.62
CA VAL A 244 -11.32 14.76 -19.45
C VAL A 244 -10.04 14.09 -19.96
N GLY A 245 -9.89 12.82 -19.68
CA GLY A 245 -8.78 11.98 -20.14
C GLY A 245 -9.11 11.25 -21.45
N GLU A 246 -8.63 10.04 -21.57
CA GLU A 246 -8.80 9.21 -22.76
C GLU A 246 -10.16 8.50 -22.79
N ASN A 247 -10.62 8.16 -23.98
CA ASN A 247 -11.79 7.31 -24.15
C ASN A 247 -11.36 5.83 -24.07
N ILE A 248 -11.28 5.32 -22.85
CA ILE A 248 -10.89 3.93 -22.57
C ILE A 248 -11.91 2.94 -23.15
N GLY A 249 -13.19 3.32 -23.16
CA GLY A 249 -14.24 2.49 -23.75
C GLY A 249 -14.04 2.26 -25.24
N ALA A 250 -13.71 3.29 -26.00
CA ALA A 250 -13.43 3.17 -27.43
C ALA A 250 -12.14 2.37 -27.71
N GLN A 251 -11.09 2.59 -26.92
CA GLN A 251 -9.85 1.81 -27.03
C GLN A 251 -10.08 0.33 -26.76
N LEU A 252 -10.86 -0.01 -25.73
CA LEU A 252 -11.20 -1.39 -25.41
C LEU A 252 -12.01 -2.05 -26.53
N GLN A 253 -13.00 -1.33 -27.09
CA GLN A 253 -13.79 -1.83 -28.23
C GLN A 253 -12.92 -2.06 -29.48
N ALA A 254 -12.00 -1.13 -29.77
CA ALA A 254 -11.07 -1.29 -30.89
C ALA A 254 -10.13 -2.50 -30.69
N ALA A 255 -9.57 -2.66 -29.48
CA ALA A 255 -8.72 -3.79 -29.15
C ALA A 255 -9.49 -5.12 -29.21
N GLN A 256 -10.76 -5.13 -28.80
CA GLN A 256 -11.60 -6.31 -28.87
C GLN A 256 -11.94 -6.68 -30.32
N ALA A 257 -12.26 -5.69 -31.18
CA ALA A 257 -12.49 -5.90 -32.60
C ALA A 257 -11.25 -6.46 -33.32
N GLU A 258 -10.06 -5.94 -32.97
CA GLU A 258 -8.80 -6.47 -33.50
C GLU A 258 -8.54 -7.92 -33.07
N ALA A 259 -8.78 -8.23 -31.79
CA ALA A 259 -8.66 -9.58 -31.27
C ALA A 259 -9.65 -10.55 -31.92
N ASP A 260 -10.89 -10.13 -32.16
CA ASP A 260 -11.91 -10.93 -32.86
C ASP A 260 -11.51 -11.15 -34.33
N THR A 261 -10.99 -10.12 -35.00
CA THR A 261 -10.49 -10.26 -36.37
C THR A 261 -9.36 -11.29 -36.44
N LYS A 262 -8.38 -11.23 -35.55
CA LYS A 262 -7.29 -12.21 -35.47
C LYS A 262 -7.81 -13.61 -35.17
N ARG A 263 -8.81 -13.75 -34.32
CA ARG A 263 -9.45 -15.03 -34.01
C ARG A 263 -10.15 -15.62 -35.23
N PHE A 264 -10.91 -14.81 -35.98
CA PHE A 264 -11.56 -15.26 -37.22
C PHE A 264 -10.57 -15.62 -38.30
N GLN A 265 -9.50 -14.86 -38.44
CA GLN A 265 -8.41 -15.20 -39.38
C GLN A 265 -7.77 -16.54 -39.04
N ALA A 266 -7.41 -16.78 -37.77
CA ALA A 266 -6.85 -18.04 -37.32
C ALA A 266 -7.81 -19.23 -37.55
N GLN A 267 -9.10 -19.03 -37.31
CA GLN A 267 -10.12 -20.05 -37.61
C GLN A 267 -10.25 -20.34 -39.11
N ALA A 268 -10.17 -19.30 -39.95
CA ALA A 268 -10.21 -19.46 -41.40
C ALA A 268 -8.97 -20.21 -41.90
N GLU A 269 -7.79 -19.90 -41.41
CA GLU A 269 -6.55 -20.62 -41.71
C GLU A 269 -6.61 -22.08 -41.28
N GLN A 270 -7.12 -22.33 -40.07
CA GLN A 270 -7.33 -23.69 -39.58
C GLN A 270 -8.27 -24.49 -40.46
N ARG A 271 -9.40 -23.89 -40.89
CA ARG A 271 -10.32 -24.53 -41.86
C ARG A 271 -9.70 -24.81 -43.18
N ARG A 272 -8.89 -23.86 -43.72
CA ARG A 272 -8.13 -24.06 -44.96
C ARG A 272 -7.12 -25.21 -44.82
N ALA A 273 -6.36 -25.22 -43.72
CA ALA A 273 -5.40 -26.29 -43.45
C ALA A 273 -6.06 -27.66 -43.35
N LEU A 274 -7.22 -27.74 -42.68
CA LEU A 274 -8.01 -28.97 -42.61
C LEU A 274 -8.54 -29.42 -43.97
N ALA A 275 -9.03 -28.48 -44.78
CA ALA A 275 -9.51 -28.79 -46.13
C ALA A 275 -8.38 -29.30 -47.05
N VAL A 276 -7.19 -28.68 -46.98
CA VAL A 276 -6.01 -29.14 -47.76
C VAL A 276 -5.56 -30.53 -47.23
N ALA A 277 -5.57 -30.76 -45.91
CA ALA A 277 -5.25 -32.08 -45.37
C ALA A 277 -6.22 -33.16 -45.86
N GLN A 278 -7.53 -32.88 -45.85
CA GLN A 278 -8.55 -33.78 -46.35
C GLN A 278 -8.41 -34.06 -47.85
N GLU A 279 -8.10 -33.02 -48.63
CA GLU A 279 -7.85 -33.20 -50.05
C GLU A 279 -6.62 -34.11 -50.29
N ALA A 280 -5.55 -33.92 -49.54
CA ALA A 280 -4.36 -34.79 -49.62
C ALA A 280 -4.67 -36.22 -49.18
N GLU A 281 -5.50 -36.43 -48.16
CA GLU A 281 -5.95 -37.74 -47.75
C GLU A 281 -6.77 -38.43 -48.84
N TYR A 282 -7.75 -37.73 -49.48
CA TYR A 282 -8.53 -38.28 -50.58
C TYR A 282 -7.67 -38.59 -51.78
N GLN A 283 -6.68 -37.76 -52.11
CA GLN A 283 -5.74 -38.05 -53.20
C GLN A 283 -4.90 -39.31 -52.89
N ALA A 284 -4.37 -39.43 -51.68
CA ALA A 284 -3.63 -40.60 -51.22
C ALA A 284 -4.48 -41.86 -51.23
N GLU A 285 -5.74 -41.77 -50.84
CA GLU A 285 -6.68 -42.90 -50.88
C GLU A 285 -7.01 -43.28 -52.36
N ALA A 286 -7.21 -42.30 -53.22
CA ALA A 286 -7.43 -42.56 -54.65
C ALA A 286 -6.21 -43.24 -55.28
N GLU A 287 -4.99 -42.80 -54.98
CA GLU A 287 -3.76 -43.43 -55.45
C GLU A 287 -3.60 -44.87 -54.90
N LYS A 288 -3.91 -45.07 -53.62
CA LYS A 288 -3.93 -46.40 -53.02
C LYS A 288 -4.93 -47.34 -53.72
N ASN A 289 -6.14 -46.84 -53.98
CA ASN A 289 -7.17 -47.62 -54.68
C ASN A 289 -6.75 -47.94 -56.14
N ARG A 290 -6.12 -46.98 -56.85
CA ARG A 290 -5.50 -47.23 -58.18
C ARG A 290 -4.43 -48.32 -58.10
N ALA A 291 -3.54 -48.26 -57.12
CA ALA A 291 -2.51 -49.29 -56.93
C ALA A 291 -3.11 -50.69 -56.68
N LEU A 292 -4.20 -50.72 -55.88
CA LEU A 292 -4.92 -52.01 -55.67
C LEU A 292 -5.57 -52.56 -56.95
N VAL A 293 -6.12 -51.66 -57.78
CA VAL A 293 -6.66 -52.04 -59.11
C VAL A 293 -5.58 -52.61 -60.00
N VAL A 294 -4.43 -51.91 -60.11
CA VAL A 294 -3.25 -52.36 -60.89
C VAL A 294 -2.72 -53.68 -60.41
N LEU A 295 -2.67 -53.92 -59.08
CA LEU A 295 -2.28 -55.21 -58.52
C LEU A 295 -3.29 -56.31 -58.88
N ALA A 296 -4.58 -56.02 -58.80
CA ALA A 296 -5.61 -56.98 -59.18
C ALA A 296 -5.56 -57.29 -60.70
N GLU A 297 -5.34 -56.30 -61.54
CA GLU A 297 -5.15 -56.47 -62.96
C GLU A 297 -3.91 -57.30 -63.30
N ALA A 298 -2.79 -57.10 -62.53
CA ALA A 298 -1.57 -57.90 -62.72
C ALA A 298 -1.72 -59.37 -62.30
N ASP A 299 -2.68 -59.69 -61.43
CA ASP A 299 -2.96 -61.07 -61.04
C ASP A 299 -3.85 -61.82 -62.06
N VAL A 300 -4.61 -61.11 -62.90
CA VAL A 300 -5.45 -61.71 -63.94
C VAL A 300 -4.61 -62.54 -64.95
N PRO A 301 -3.51 -62.06 -65.51
CA PRO A 301 -2.66 -62.87 -66.38
C PRO A 301 -2.09 -64.09 -65.71
N LYS A 302 -1.71 -63.97 -64.44
CA LYS A 302 -1.17 -65.11 -63.65
C LYS A 302 -2.25 -66.17 -63.46
N ALA A 303 -3.48 -65.77 -63.11
CA ALA A 303 -4.63 -66.71 -62.97
C ALA A 303 -4.95 -67.40 -64.32
N ILE A 304 -4.92 -66.66 -65.41
CA ILE A 304 -5.13 -67.21 -66.73
C ILE A 304 -4.03 -68.25 -67.09
N ALA A 305 -2.76 -67.89 -66.81
CA ALA A 305 -1.64 -68.80 -67.04
C ALA A 305 -1.72 -70.08 -66.20
N GLN A 306 -2.19 -69.93 -64.97
CA GLN A 306 -2.43 -71.08 -64.06
C GLN A 306 -3.58 -71.96 -64.61
N ALA A 307 -4.71 -71.39 -65.00
CA ALA A 307 -5.83 -72.07 -65.56
C ALA A 307 -5.53 -72.83 -66.90
N LEU A 308 -4.62 -72.24 -67.65
CA LEU A 308 -4.12 -72.87 -68.88
C LEU A 308 -3.23 -74.09 -68.59
N ARG A 309 -2.35 -74.02 -67.60
CA ARG A 309 -1.52 -75.14 -67.07
C ARG A 309 -2.34 -76.28 -66.52
N ASP A 310 -3.39 -75.92 -65.82
CA ASP A 310 -4.29 -76.84 -65.14
C ASP A 310 -5.27 -77.50 -66.15
N GLY A 311 -5.21 -77.15 -67.50
CA GLY A 311 -6.04 -77.67 -68.51
C GLY A 311 -7.51 -77.25 -68.41
N ARG A 312 -7.88 -76.26 -67.62
CA ARG A 312 -9.21 -75.75 -67.42
C ARG A 312 -9.72 -74.79 -68.53
N ILE A 313 -8.79 -74.20 -69.28
CA ILE A 313 -9.07 -73.28 -70.39
C ILE A 313 -8.27 -73.75 -71.61
N GLY A 314 -8.98 -73.85 -72.73
CA GLY A 314 -8.31 -74.19 -74.05
C GLY A 314 -7.63 -72.92 -74.69
N VAL A 315 -6.65 -73.19 -75.55
CA VAL A 315 -5.95 -72.08 -76.31
C VAL A 315 -6.94 -71.19 -77.07
N MET A 316 -7.99 -71.77 -77.62
CA MET A 316 -9.03 -71.02 -78.33
C MET A 316 -9.91 -70.17 -77.46
N ASP A 317 -10.10 -70.55 -76.21
CA ASP A 317 -10.85 -69.76 -75.24
C ASP A 317 -10.06 -68.60 -74.77
N MET A 318 -8.72 -68.69 -74.65
CA MET A 318 -7.81 -67.60 -74.40
C MET A 318 -7.89 -66.53 -75.47
N TYR A 319 -7.87 -66.89 -76.73
CA TYR A 319 -8.05 -65.94 -77.82
C TYR A 319 -9.39 -65.25 -77.83
N ARG A 320 -10.48 -65.96 -77.49
CA ARG A 320 -11.80 -65.36 -77.29
C ARG A 320 -11.79 -64.32 -76.15
N MET A 321 -11.15 -64.65 -75.04
CA MET A 321 -11.04 -63.75 -73.88
C MET A 321 -10.22 -62.53 -74.23
N GLN A 322 -9.11 -62.64 -74.94
CA GLN A 322 -8.32 -61.50 -75.41
C GLN A 322 -9.15 -60.58 -76.33
N ASN A 323 -9.94 -61.16 -77.27
CA ASN A 323 -10.80 -60.35 -78.14
C ASN A 323 -11.89 -59.60 -77.38
N VAL A 324 -12.51 -60.24 -76.35
CA VAL A 324 -13.48 -59.56 -75.50
C VAL A 324 -12.83 -58.49 -74.66
N GLN A 325 -11.58 -58.71 -74.25
CA GLN A 325 -10.84 -57.71 -73.45
C GLN A 325 -10.45 -56.50 -74.35
N ALA A 326 -9.98 -56.74 -75.59
CA ALA A 326 -9.67 -55.71 -76.56
C ALA A 326 -10.93 -54.86 -76.94
N ASP A 327 -12.09 -55.50 -77.13
CA ASP A 327 -13.36 -54.82 -77.37
C ASP A 327 -13.83 -53.98 -76.15
N THR A 328 -13.63 -54.49 -74.94
CA THR A 328 -13.91 -53.76 -73.73
C THR A 328 -13.00 -52.54 -73.55
N ASP A 329 -11.70 -52.69 -73.82
CA ASP A 329 -10.70 -51.60 -73.75
C ASP A 329 -10.95 -50.54 -74.80
N MET A 330 -11.35 -50.94 -76.03
CA MET A 330 -11.76 -50.03 -77.11
C MET A 330 -13.02 -49.23 -76.71
N ARG A 331 -13.99 -49.87 -76.09
CA ARG A 331 -15.21 -49.19 -75.55
C ARG A 331 -14.91 -48.23 -74.41
N LYS A 332 -14.00 -48.59 -73.49
CA LYS A 332 -13.53 -47.69 -72.43
C LYS A 332 -12.81 -46.47 -73.00
N SER A 333 -11.97 -46.66 -74.02
CA SER A 333 -11.25 -45.56 -74.66
C SER A 333 -12.16 -44.56 -75.40
N ILE A 334 -13.26 -45.10 -76.02
CA ILE A 334 -14.27 -44.29 -76.72
C ILE A 334 -15.13 -43.53 -75.66
N GLY A 335 -15.45 -44.18 -74.56
CA GLY A 335 -16.19 -43.55 -73.46
C GLY A 335 -15.40 -42.43 -72.79
N ASN A 336 -14.08 -42.56 -72.61
CA ASN A 336 -13.21 -41.52 -72.05
C ASN A 336 -12.85 -40.37 -73.02
N ALA A 337 -13.02 -40.59 -74.33
CA ALA A 337 -12.80 -39.56 -75.33
C ALA A 337 -14.04 -38.64 -75.51
N GLY A 338 -15.19 -39.00 -74.93
CA GLY A 338 -16.45 -38.26 -74.99
C GLY A 338 -16.82 -37.50 -73.68
N ALA A 339 -15.97 -37.54 -72.65
CA ALA A 339 -16.13 -36.80 -71.36
C ALA A 339 -15.07 -35.73 -71.26
#